data_f93d5abb8dd6319645746faf46b458be
#
_entry.id   f93d5abb8dd6319645746faf46b458be
#
_cell.length_a   1.000
_cell.length_b   1.000
_cell.length_c   1.000
_cell.angle_alpha   90.00
_cell.angle_beta   90.00
_cell.angle_gamma   90.00
#
_symmetry.space_group_name_H-M   'P 1'
#
loop_
_entity.id
_entity.type
_entity.pdbx_description
1 polymer ?
#
loop_
_entity_poly.entity_id
_entity_poly.type
_entity_poly.pdbx_seq_one_letter_code
_entity_poly.pdbx_strand_id
1 'polypeptide(L)'
;MMIKKINISIFIFLISISLYSNKLISGIIIDCKTNLPLPGAEVIFDKNSPNNEPILSNFDGYFELEISEKIKEIFIHYPKYKELKVTIGDNNNLGEITLLKRGCKK
;
A
#
# COMPACT_ATOMS: atom_id res chain seq x y z
N MET A 1 -30.79 21.20 30.00
CA MET A 1 -30.35 19.91 30.56
C MET A 1 -30.38 18.81 29.58
N MET A 2 -31.39 18.73 28.74
CA MET A 2 -31.44 17.72 27.69
C MET A 2 -30.31 17.89 26.65
N ILE A 3 -29.88 19.14 26.45
CA ILE A 3 -28.82 19.47 25.48
C ILE A 3 -27.50 18.83 25.88
N LYS A 4 -27.20 18.74 27.18
CA LYS A 4 -25.94 18.13 27.62
C LYS A 4 -25.86 16.65 27.30
N LYS A 5 -26.97 15.92 27.43
CA LYS A 5 -26.99 14.50 27.11
C LYS A 5 -26.77 14.25 25.60
N ILE A 6 -27.36 15.11 24.79
CA ILE A 6 -27.20 15.00 23.34
C ILE A 6 -25.75 15.25 22.96
N ASN A 7 -25.11 16.25 23.54
CA ASN A 7 -23.73 16.58 23.23
C ASN A 7 -22.77 15.45 23.60
N ILE A 8 -22.99 14.81 24.74
CA ILE A 8 -22.17 13.69 25.18
C ILE A 8 -22.29 12.52 24.21
N SER A 9 -23.51 12.22 23.73
CA SER A 9 -23.75 11.16 22.80
C SER A 9 -23.03 11.41 21.46
N ILE A 10 -23.08 12.64 20.97
CA ILE A 10 -22.39 13.00 19.74
C ILE A 10 -20.88 12.86 19.91
N PHE A 11 -20.35 13.25 21.04
CA PHE A 11 -18.92 13.16 21.33
C PHE A 11 -18.44 11.72 21.32
N ILE A 12 -19.18 10.80 21.93
CA ILE A 12 -18.85 9.38 21.95
C ILE A 12 -18.86 8.82 20.54
N PHE A 13 -19.82 9.22 19.72
CA PHE A 13 -19.89 8.78 18.32
C PHE A 13 -18.66 9.21 17.53
N LEU A 14 -18.20 10.44 17.70
CA LEU A 14 -17.01 10.93 17.02
C LEU A 14 -15.75 10.16 17.43
N ILE A 15 -15.62 9.81 18.69
CA ILE A 15 -14.51 9.00 19.18
C ILE A 15 -14.51 7.62 18.51
N SER A 16 -15.68 7.02 18.36
CA SER A 16 -15.80 5.72 17.72
C SER A 16 -15.31 5.76 16.26
N ILE A 17 -15.64 6.82 15.54
CA ILE A 17 -15.19 6.99 14.15
C ILE A 17 -13.67 7.08 14.09
N SER A 18 -13.04 7.73 15.06
CA SER A 18 -11.60 7.94 15.05
C SER A 18 -10.79 6.68 15.33
N LEU A 19 -11.43 5.55 15.66
CA LEU A 19 -10.76 4.27 15.84
C LEU A 19 -10.33 3.62 14.52
N TYR A 20 -10.92 4.05 13.40
CA TYR A 20 -10.57 3.53 12.08
C TYR A 20 -9.56 4.46 11.45
N SER A 21 -8.33 3.98 11.29
CA SER A 21 -7.31 4.76 10.64
C SER A 21 -6.72 3.99 9.47
N ASN A 22 -6.43 4.72 8.41
CA ASN A 22 -5.72 4.22 7.26
C ASN A 22 -4.38 4.92 7.17
N LYS A 23 -3.47 4.33 6.42
CA LYS A 23 -2.20 4.97 6.15
C LYS A 23 -1.92 4.94 4.67
N LEU A 24 -1.15 5.91 4.22
CA LEU A 24 -0.73 6.02 2.83
C LEU A 24 0.70 5.54 2.72
N ILE A 25 0.91 4.50 1.94
CA ILE A 25 2.26 4.00 1.68
C ILE A 25 2.66 4.34 0.26
N SER A 26 3.96 4.45 0.03
CA SER A 26 4.49 4.82 -1.27
C SER A 26 5.80 4.11 -1.54
N GLY A 27 6.18 4.04 -2.79
CA GLY A 27 7.44 3.44 -3.19
C GLY A 27 7.71 3.67 -4.66
N ILE A 28 8.92 3.32 -5.09
CA ILE A 28 9.34 3.40 -6.48
C ILE A 28 9.81 2.01 -6.91
N ILE A 29 9.22 1.50 -7.97
CA ILE A 29 9.52 0.15 -8.47
C ILE A 29 10.50 0.25 -9.61
N ILE A 30 11.63 -0.47 -9.51
CA ILE A 30 12.71 -0.41 -10.49
C ILE A 30 13.11 -1.81 -10.96
N ASP A 31 13.75 -1.84 -12.13
CA ASP A 31 14.29 -3.06 -12.72
C ASP A 31 15.65 -3.40 -12.12
N CYS A 32 15.91 -4.68 -11.90
CA CYS A 32 17.13 -5.15 -11.25
C CYS A 32 18.39 -5.01 -12.10
N LYS A 33 18.27 -4.95 -13.42
CA LYS A 33 19.43 -4.84 -14.29
C LYS A 33 19.79 -3.42 -14.64
N THR A 34 18.77 -2.61 -14.93
CA THR A 34 18.98 -1.27 -15.46
C THR A 34 18.80 -0.19 -14.41
N ASN A 35 18.15 -0.52 -13.28
CA ASN A 35 17.72 0.42 -12.26
C ASN A 35 16.74 1.47 -12.79
N LEU A 36 16.14 1.20 -13.94
CA LEU A 36 15.14 2.09 -14.50
C LEU A 36 13.77 1.81 -13.90
N PRO A 37 12.91 2.83 -13.80
CA PRO A 37 11.58 2.62 -13.25
C PRO A 37 10.73 1.71 -14.11
N LEU A 38 9.82 0.99 -13.45
CA LEU A 38 8.89 0.07 -14.11
C LEU A 38 7.49 0.63 -14.01
N PRO A 39 6.99 1.28 -15.07
CA PRO A 39 5.61 1.75 -15.09
C PRO A 39 4.64 0.60 -15.31
N GLY A 40 3.47 0.69 -14.70
CA GLY A 40 2.43 -0.33 -14.86
C GLY A 40 2.61 -1.57 -14.01
N ALA A 41 3.49 -1.54 -13.02
CA ALA A 41 3.60 -2.65 -12.08
C ALA A 41 2.39 -2.66 -11.16
N GLU A 42 1.84 -3.85 -10.91
CA GLU A 42 0.66 -4.00 -10.07
C GLU A 42 1.04 -4.13 -8.60
N VAL A 43 0.39 -3.34 -7.76
CA VAL A 43 0.57 -3.40 -6.31
C VAL A 43 -0.73 -3.86 -5.70
N ILE A 44 -0.70 -5.00 -5.01
CA ILE A 44 -1.87 -5.66 -4.46
C ILE A 44 -1.65 -5.86 -2.97
N PHE A 45 -2.64 -5.54 -2.13
CA PHE A 45 -2.48 -5.71 -0.70
C PHE A 45 -3.27 -6.89 -0.11
N ASP A 46 -4.23 -7.42 -0.85
CA ASP A 46 -5.01 -8.58 -0.38
C ASP A 46 -5.41 -9.44 -1.56
N LYS A 47 -4.66 -10.51 -1.76
CA LYS A 47 -4.89 -11.42 -2.89
C LYS A 47 -6.24 -12.12 -2.85
N ASN A 48 -6.81 -12.24 -1.65
CA ASN A 48 -8.02 -13.03 -1.45
C ASN A 48 -9.30 -12.22 -1.53
N SER A 49 -9.18 -10.90 -1.59
CA SER A 49 -10.36 -10.03 -1.65
C SER A 49 -10.81 -9.85 -3.09
N PRO A 50 -12.05 -10.18 -3.41
CA PRO A 50 -12.56 -10.01 -4.78
C PRO A 50 -12.72 -8.54 -5.18
N ASN A 51 -12.78 -7.66 -4.21
CA ASN A 51 -12.97 -6.23 -4.46
C ASN A 51 -11.66 -5.45 -4.45
N ASN A 52 -10.55 -6.16 -4.39
CA ASN A 52 -9.23 -5.56 -4.27
C ASN A 52 -8.67 -5.29 -5.66
N GLU A 53 -8.79 -4.05 -6.12
CA GLU A 53 -8.25 -3.65 -7.41
C GLU A 53 -6.78 -3.30 -7.27
N PRO A 54 -5.93 -3.79 -8.16
CA PRO A 54 -4.51 -3.44 -8.09
C PRO A 54 -4.29 -1.97 -8.44
N ILE A 55 -3.30 -1.37 -7.79
CA ILE A 55 -2.84 -0.04 -8.13
C ILE A 55 -1.63 -0.20 -9.03
N LEU A 56 -1.53 0.62 -10.05
CA LEU A 56 -0.43 0.55 -10.99
C LEU A 56 0.57 1.66 -10.73
N SER A 57 1.86 1.35 -10.86
CA SER A 57 2.89 2.36 -10.79
C SER A 57 2.80 3.29 -12.01
N ASN A 58 3.22 4.54 -11.82
CA ASN A 58 3.21 5.53 -12.90
C ASN A 58 4.49 5.45 -13.74
N PHE A 59 4.69 6.42 -14.64
CA PHE A 59 5.85 6.43 -15.53
C PHE A 59 7.19 6.49 -14.80
N ASP A 60 7.19 7.03 -13.59
CA ASP A 60 8.39 7.10 -12.77
C ASP A 60 8.54 5.87 -11.88
N GLY A 61 7.71 4.85 -12.07
CA GLY A 61 7.71 3.67 -11.23
C GLY A 61 7.11 3.91 -9.85
N TYR A 62 6.59 5.09 -9.62
CA TYR A 62 6.08 5.50 -8.32
C TYR A 62 4.64 5.04 -8.12
N PHE A 63 4.33 4.63 -6.89
CA PHE A 63 2.96 4.31 -6.51
C PHE A 63 2.64 4.86 -5.13
N GLU A 64 1.37 5.13 -4.92
CA GLU A 64 0.82 5.44 -3.61
C GLU A 64 -0.39 4.55 -3.37
N LEU A 65 -0.51 4.04 -2.18
CA LEU A 65 -1.59 3.11 -1.84
C LEU A 65 -2.08 3.41 -0.43
N GLU A 66 -3.39 3.67 -0.32
CA GLU A 66 -4.00 3.85 0.99
C GLU A 66 -4.50 2.50 1.49
N ILE A 67 -4.06 2.10 2.66
CA ILE A 67 -4.41 0.80 3.25
C ILE A 67 -4.75 0.97 4.71
N SER A 68 -5.48 -0.02 5.22
CA SER A 68 -5.73 -0.12 6.66
C SER A 68 -4.44 -0.44 7.39
N GLU A 69 -4.29 0.06 8.61
CA GLU A 69 -3.14 -0.26 9.44
C GLU A 69 -3.01 -1.75 9.76
N LYS A 70 -4.06 -2.51 9.54
CA LYS A 70 -4.03 -3.96 9.75
C LYS A 70 -3.26 -4.69 8.65
N ILE A 71 -3.09 -4.06 7.50
CA ILE A 71 -2.37 -4.67 6.38
C ILE A 71 -0.87 -4.62 6.67
N LYS A 72 -0.22 -5.78 6.62
CA LYS A 72 1.20 -5.90 6.93
C LYS A 72 2.06 -6.25 5.73
N GLU A 73 1.44 -6.60 4.61
CA GLU A 73 2.15 -7.03 3.42
C GLU A 73 1.48 -6.51 2.18
N ILE A 74 2.29 -6.19 1.18
CA ILE A 74 1.81 -5.93 -0.17
C ILE A 74 2.56 -6.83 -1.12
N PHE A 75 1.98 -7.05 -2.29
CA PHE A 75 2.55 -7.90 -3.33
C PHE A 75 2.69 -7.08 -4.60
N ILE A 76 3.83 -7.20 -5.25
CA ILE A 76 4.11 -6.46 -6.47
C ILE A 76 4.30 -7.45 -7.60
N HIS A 77 3.57 -7.24 -8.68
CA HIS A 77 3.58 -8.13 -9.84
C HIS A 77 3.84 -7.35 -11.12
N TYR A 78 4.71 -7.90 -11.94
CA TYR A 78 5.00 -7.37 -13.26
C TYR A 78 5.33 -8.55 -14.17
N PRO A 79 4.78 -8.61 -15.40
CA PRO A 79 5.03 -9.76 -16.27
C PRO A 79 6.52 -10.00 -16.48
N LYS A 80 6.92 -11.26 -16.41
CA LYS A 80 8.30 -11.74 -16.58
C LYS A 80 9.20 -11.48 -15.37
N TYR A 81 8.69 -10.86 -14.32
CA TYR A 81 9.42 -10.66 -13.07
C TYR A 81 8.86 -11.57 -12.00
N LYS A 82 9.69 -11.88 -11.02
CA LYS A 82 9.24 -12.63 -9.85
C LYS A 82 8.33 -11.73 -9.01
N GLU A 83 7.21 -12.28 -8.57
CA GLU A 83 6.36 -11.56 -7.63
C GLU A 83 7.13 -11.29 -6.35
N LEU A 84 7.01 -10.09 -5.83
CA LEU A 84 7.71 -9.68 -4.63
C LEU A 84 6.71 -9.38 -3.52
N LYS A 85 6.94 -9.99 -2.36
CA LYS A 85 6.19 -9.69 -1.15
C LYS A 85 6.98 -8.66 -0.35
N VAL A 86 6.37 -7.55 -0.03
CA VAL A 86 6.99 -6.47 0.74
C VAL A 86 6.29 -6.37 2.08
N THR A 87 7.06 -6.49 3.15
CA THR A 87 6.53 -6.34 4.51
C THR A 87 6.50 -4.86 4.86
N ILE A 88 5.37 -4.40 5.36
CA ILE A 88 5.17 -3.02 5.75
C ILE A 88 5.50 -2.86 7.22
N GLY A 89 6.48 -2.01 7.52
CA GLY A 89 6.84 -1.68 8.89
C GLY A 89 6.26 -0.34 9.28
N ASP A 90 7.02 0.39 10.09
CA ASP A 90 6.58 1.69 10.59
C ASP A 90 6.79 2.82 9.59
N ASN A 91 7.65 2.60 8.58
CA ASN A 91 7.94 3.63 7.60
C ASN A 91 6.97 3.52 6.42
N ASN A 92 6.21 4.57 6.18
CA ASN A 92 5.23 4.60 5.11
C ASN A 92 5.86 4.79 3.74
N ASN A 93 7.09 5.27 3.66
CA ASN A 93 7.83 5.37 2.41
C ASN A 93 8.73 4.15 2.28
N LEU A 94 8.40 3.28 1.35
CA LEU A 94 9.12 2.02 1.17
C LEU A 94 10.41 2.19 0.36
N GLY A 95 10.63 3.38 -0.20
CA GLY A 95 11.82 3.65 -0.99
C GLY A 95 11.83 2.92 -2.31
N GLU A 96 13.03 2.61 -2.79
CA GLU A 96 13.18 1.87 -4.04
C GLU A 96 12.95 0.39 -3.81
N ILE A 97 12.12 -0.19 -4.66
CA ILE A 97 11.75 -1.61 -4.60
C ILE A 97 12.21 -2.25 -5.91
N THR A 98 13.16 -3.17 -5.82
CA THR A 98 13.75 -3.79 -6.99
C THR A 98 13.05 -5.10 -7.31
N LEU A 99 12.51 -5.21 -8.54
CA LEU A 99 11.94 -6.46 -9.00
C LEU A 99 12.98 -7.29 -9.73
N LEU A 100 12.97 -8.58 -9.49
CA LEU A 100 13.94 -9.52 -10.04
C LEU A 100 13.35 -10.26 -11.24
N LYS A 101 14.17 -10.45 -12.26
CA LYS A 101 13.83 -11.25 -13.42
C LYS A 101 15.00 -12.15 -13.74
N ARG A 102 14.82 -13.03 -14.76
CA ARG A 102 15.90 -13.92 -15.18
C ARG A 102 17.13 -13.10 -15.50
N GLY A 103 18.27 -13.53 -15.00
CA GLY A 103 19.54 -12.85 -15.20
C GLY A 103 19.92 -11.89 -14.11
N CYS A 104 19.04 -11.59 -13.18
CA CYS A 104 19.37 -10.82 -12.01
C CYS A 104 19.71 -11.73 -10.85
N LYS A 105 20.78 -11.42 -10.18
CA LYS A 105 21.13 -12.12 -8.94
C LYS A 105 20.68 -11.30 -7.77
N LYS A 106 20.19 -12.01 -6.77
CA LYS A 106 19.81 -11.36 -5.54
C LYS A 106 21.04 -11.00 -4.72
#